data_7229bd05302febe33ad2085980cb3023
#
_entry.id   7229bd05302febe33ad2085980cb3023
#
_cell.length_a   1.000
_cell.length_b   1.000
_cell.length_c   1.000
_cell.angle_alpha   90.00
_cell.angle_beta   90.00
_cell.angle_gamma   90.00
#
_symmetry.space_group_name_H-M   'P 1'
#
loop_
_entity.id
_entity.type
_entity.pdbx_description
1 polymer ?
#
loop_
_entity_poly.entity_id
_entity_poly.type
_entity_poly.pdbx_seq_one_letter_code
_entity_poly.pdbx_strand_id
1 'polypeptide(L)'
;MRVGIVGDGIAGRTLYRILKIRGFQVDLYGQEKYTRCDIRPCGFATDASCINLVGKLGVSPQEYVLRRDNYIIVNGRRIKGDLYWIDKPKLLEAIATDIRYDKPDIDDYDVLVDATGIARVYSSVIPDFNDKKGISCQHRVILNGYVAPAFDVIRGGYLWTIPLGEREAHVGGGSTILPSNAVQQLVLDHVKEMKPNEIVCSCSESVRLSGPIFPVVSDKVITVGESAGLVVSFGAAGIHTAFESAIILADHIYEGDVTGYDKAIRRRFGWLRGIRKIWDSVEKGQVSLLSLGASYRALRYEGLKPTLMDLLYIRKALIEANK
;
A
#
# COMPACT_ATOMS: atom_id res chain seq x y z
N MET A 1 14.67 14.85 -22.37
CA MET A 1 13.60 13.87 -22.12
C MET A 1 12.53 14.54 -21.27
N ARG A 2 11.31 14.57 -21.78
CA ARG A 2 10.11 15.07 -21.08
C ARG A 2 9.31 13.90 -20.52
N VAL A 3 8.99 13.94 -19.23
CA VAL A 3 8.33 12.86 -18.51
C VAL A 3 6.94 13.30 -18.03
N GLY A 4 5.89 12.57 -18.41
CA GLY A 4 4.55 12.73 -17.87
C GLY A 4 4.30 11.67 -16.77
N ILE A 5 3.80 12.08 -15.61
CA ILE A 5 3.45 11.18 -14.52
C ILE A 5 1.96 11.31 -14.23
N VAL A 6 1.21 10.23 -14.32
CA VAL A 6 -0.24 10.23 -14.06
C VAL A 6 -0.54 9.45 -12.79
N GLY A 7 -1.07 10.15 -11.80
CA GLY A 7 -1.37 9.64 -10.46
C GLY A 7 -0.55 10.35 -9.39
N ASP A 8 -1.22 11.10 -8.53
CA ASP A 8 -0.66 11.93 -7.47
C ASP A 8 -0.59 11.22 -6.10
N GLY A 9 -0.51 9.89 -6.11
CA GLY A 9 -0.23 9.07 -4.94
C GLY A 9 1.26 9.07 -4.56
N ILE A 10 1.63 8.18 -3.63
CA ILE A 10 3.02 8.07 -3.14
C ILE A 10 4.00 7.88 -4.28
N ALA A 11 3.77 6.91 -5.17
CA ALA A 11 4.72 6.61 -6.24
C ALA A 11 4.90 7.79 -7.20
N GLY A 12 3.79 8.41 -7.66
CA GLY A 12 3.85 9.52 -8.61
C GLY A 12 4.51 10.75 -8.03
N ARG A 13 4.13 11.19 -6.82
CA ARG A 13 4.75 12.37 -6.18
C ARG A 13 6.21 12.14 -5.84
N THR A 14 6.58 10.93 -5.41
CA THR A 14 7.99 10.57 -5.15
C THR A 14 8.84 10.68 -6.41
N LEU A 15 8.37 10.08 -7.50
CA LEU A 15 9.06 10.13 -8.78
C LEU A 15 9.19 11.57 -9.29
N TYR A 16 8.08 12.33 -9.26
CA TYR A 16 8.05 13.74 -9.63
C TYR A 16 9.10 14.55 -8.86
N ARG A 17 9.12 14.43 -7.53
CA ARG A 17 10.07 15.15 -6.66
C ARG A 17 11.51 14.87 -7.03
N ILE A 18 11.86 13.59 -7.22
CA ILE A 18 13.23 13.20 -7.54
C ILE A 18 13.64 13.73 -8.91
N LEU A 19 12.78 13.60 -9.92
CA LEU A 19 13.07 14.06 -11.27
C LEU A 19 13.19 15.59 -11.33
N LYS A 20 12.36 16.34 -10.60
CA LYS A 20 12.48 17.82 -10.48
C LYS A 20 13.81 18.22 -9.86
N ILE A 21 14.24 17.57 -8.76
CA ILE A 21 15.52 17.84 -8.11
C ILE A 21 16.69 17.56 -9.08
N ARG A 22 16.55 16.55 -9.94
CA ARG A 22 17.56 16.19 -10.96
C ARG A 22 17.49 17.03 -12.25
N GLY A 23 16.61 18.03 -12.31
CA GLY A 23 16.51 18.99 -13.42
C GLY A 23 15.76 18.50 -14.66
N PHE A 24 14.96 17.44 -14.54
CA PHE A 24 14.12 16.97 -15.65
C PHE A 24 12.90 17.86 -15.88
N GLN A 25 12.46 17.92 -17.16
CA GLN A 25 11.14 18.43 -17.50
C GLN A 25 10.10 17.35 -17.17
N VAL A 26 9.33 17.57 -16.12
CA VAL A 26 8.35 16.61 -15.64
C VAL A 26 7.05 17.28 -15.25
N ASP A 27 5.94 16.72 -15.70
CA ASP A 27 4.58 17.12 -15.35
C ASP A 27 3.94 16.02 -14.49
N LEU A 28 3.21 16.42 -13.43
CA LEU A 28 2.47 15.51 -12.56
C LEU A 28 0.97 15.76 -12.72
N TYR A 29 0.23 14.71 -13.06
CA TYR A 29 -1.22 14.73 -13.21
C TYR A 29 -1.89 13.99 -12.06
N GLY A 30 -2.94 14.59 -11.52
CA GLY A 30 -3.74 14.02 -10.45
C GLY A 30 -5.24 14.05 -10.75
N GLN A 31 -6.02 13.73 -9.75
CA GLN A 31 -7.48 13.89 -9.76
C GLN A 31 -7.88 14.85 -8.66
N GLU A 32 -8.84 15.74 -8.96
CA GLU A 32 -9.48 16.53 -7.93
C GLU A 32 -10.11 15.60 -6.89
N LYS A 33 -9.91 15.93 -5.62
CA LYS A 33 -10.41 15.14 -4.51
C LYS A 33 -11.72 15.73 -4.03
N TYR A 34 -12.77 14.92 -4.05
CA TYR A 34 -14.12 15.36 -3.66
C TYR A 34 -14.61 14.70 -2.37
N THR A 35 -13.77 13.92 -1.68
CA THR A 35 -14.17 13.24 -0.45
C THR A 35 -13.80 14.05 0.78
N ARG A 36 -14.68 14.06 1.80
CA ARG A 36 -14.48 14.79 3.06
C ARG A 36 -13.15 14.47 3.77
N CYS A 37 -12.61 13.27 3.57
CA CYS A 37 -11.37 12.83 4.18
C CYS A 37 -10.16 12.88 3.26
N ASP A 38 -10.35 13.04 1.94
CA ASP A 38 -9.32 12.96 0.88
C ASP A 38 -8.39 11.75 0.97
N ILE A 39 -8.86 10.70 1.62
CA ILE A 39 -8.11 9.47 1.84
C ILE A 39 -8.86 8.27 1.28
N ARG A 40 -8.12 7.38 0.64
CA ARG A 40 -8.56 6.01 0.36
C ARG A 40 -8.28 5.14 1.59
N PRO A 41 -8.99 4.01 1.79
CA PRO A 41 -8.70 3.10 2.89
C PRO A 41 -7.21 2.79 2.93
N CYS A 42 -6.56 3.21 4.01
CA CYS A 42 -5.12 3.06 4.17
C CYS A 42 -4.78 3.18 5.65
N GLY A 43 -4.09 2.19 6.18
CA GLY A 43 -3.66 2.21 7.56
C GLY A 43 -2.54 3.20 7.88
N PHE A 44 -1.99 3.90 6.87
CA PHE A 44 -0.85 4.80 7.04
C PHE A 44 0.40 4.13 7.65
N ALA A 45 0.40 2.80 7.69
CA ALA A 45 1.46 2.01 8.29
C ALA A 45 2.66 1.88 7.36
N THR A 46 3.84 2.02 7.92
CA THR A 46 5.11 1.74 7.26
C THR A 46 6.18 1.31 8.27
N ASP A 47 7.40 1.09 7.81
CA ASP A 47 8.53 0.66 8.62
C ASP A 47 9.68 1.69 8.62
N ALA A 48 10.70 1.44 9.44
CA ALA A 48 11.86 2.33 9.56
C ALA A 48 12.63 2.50 8.24
N SER A 49 12.69 1.46 7.39
CA SER A 49 13.40 1.57 6.11
C SER A 49 12.68 2.48 5.13
N CYS A 50 11.34 2.46 5.13
CA CYS A 50 10.54 3.39 4.36
C CYS A 50 10.71 4.85 4.84
N ILE A 51 10.77 5.07 6.17
CA ILE A 51 11.05 6.39 6.75
C ILE A 51 12.40 6.94 6.24
N ASN A 52 13.42 6.08 6.13
CA ASN A 52 14.71 6.48 5.55
C ASN A 52 14.63 6.83 4.06
N LEU A 53 13.72 6.17 3.29
CA LEU A 53 13.50 6.54 1.88
C LEU A 53 12.85 7.93 1.77
N VAL A 54 11.92 8.27 2.64
CA VAL A 54 11.31 9.61 2.69
C VAL A 54 12.37 10.68 2.92
N GLY A 55 13.34 10.44 3.80
CA GLY A 55 14.46 11.37 4.05
C GLY A 55 15.29 11.69 2.80
N LYS A 56 15.40 10.74 1.85
CA LYS A 56 16.11 10.98 0.57
C LYS A 56 15.41 11.96 -0.36
N LEU A 57 14.14 12.28 -0.11
CA LEU A 57 13.38 13.27 -0.88
C LEU A 57 13.65 14.72 -0.44
N GLY A 58 14.55 14.94 0.53
CA GLY A 58 14.79 16.24 1.13
C GLY A 58 13.63 16.72 2.03
N VAL A 59 12.86 15.77 2.56
CA VAL A 59 11.75 16.01 3.50
C VAL A 59 12.12 15.41 4.84
N SER A 60 11.90 16.15 5.94
CA SER A 60 12.13 15.63 7.30
C SER A 60 11.03 14.62 7.67
N PRO A 61 11.30 13.31 7.66
CA PRO A 61 10.23 12.32 7.81
C PRO A 61 9.59 12.37 9.21
N GLN A 62 10.29 12.83 10.24
CA GLN A 62 9.80 12.91 11.61
C GLN A 62 8.62 13.87 11.77
N GLU A 63 8.53 14.89 10.92
CA GLU A 63 7.42 15.85 10.92
C GLU A 63 6.09 15.21 10.49
N TYR A 64 6.17 14.06 9.83
CA TYR A 64 5.00 13.33 9.29
C TYR A 64 4.74 12.01 10.03
N VAL A 65 5.53 11.67 11.05
CA VAL A 65 5.26 10.52 11.92
C VAL A 65 4.24 10.91 12.98
N LEU A 66 3.05 10.37 12.88
CA LEU A 66 2.00 10.53 13.89
C LEU A 66 2.32 9.74 15.15
N ARG A 67 2.89 8.53 14.96
CA ARG A 67 3.16 7.61 16.04
C ARG A 67 4.16 6.52 15.63
N ARG A 68 4.84 5.94 16.61
CA ARG A 68 5.67 4.73 16.49
C ARG A 68 5.24 3.69 17.50
N ASP A 69 5.05 2.45 17.07
CA ASP A 69 4.73 1.32 17.92
C ASP A 69 5.76 0.20 17.75
N ASN A 70 6.08 -0.49 18.86
CA ASN A 70 7.04 -1.58 18.87
C ASN A 70 6.36 -2.96 18.82
N TYR A 71 5.05 -3.01 18.64
CA TYR A 71 4.24 -4.21 18.48
C TYR A 71 2.90 -3.91 17.79
N ILE A 72 2.27 -4.98 17.31
CA ILE A 72 0.84 -5.03 16.99
C ILE A 72 0.19 -6.18 17.74
N ILE A 73 -1.13 -6.15 17.82
CA ILE A 73 -1.95 -7.27 18.30
C ILE A 73 -2.58 -7.97 17.10
N VAL A 74 -2.40 -9.27 16.96
CA VAL A 74 -3.04 -10.08 15.92
C VAL A 74 -3.88 -11.16 16.61
N ASN A 75 -5.20 -11.10 16.46
CA ASN A 75 -6.16 -11.99 17.16
C ASN A 75 -5.85 -12.12 18.66
N GLY A 76 -5.59 -11.01 19.35
CA GLY A 76 -5.24 -10.97 20.77
C GLY A 76 -3.77 -11.26 21.09
N ARG A 77 -2.96 -11.75 20.15
CA ARG A 77 -1.53 -12.03 20.37
C ARG A 77 -0.65 -10.85 20.02
N ARG A 78 0.20 -10.41 20.96
CA ARG A 78 1.19 -9.35 20.73
C ARG A 78 2.36 -9.86 19.88
N ILE A 79 2.62 -9.21 18.76
CA ILE A 79 3.73 -9.48 17.84
C ILE A 79 4.65 -8.26 17.80
N LYS A 80 5.93 -8.47 18.07
CA LYS A 80 6.93 -7.39 18.05
C LYS A 80 7.08 -6.81 16.64
N GLY A 81 7.36 -5.49 16.56
CA GLY A 81 7.58 -4.76 15.33
C GLY A 81 8.39 -3.50 15.55
N ASP A 82 8.52 -2.72 14.49
CA ASP A 82 9.02 -1.36 14.48
C ASP A 82 8.23 -0.62 13.41
N LEU A 83 7.08 -0.10 13.82
CA LEU A 83 6.03 0.40 12.93
C LEU A 83 5.88 1.89 13.10
N TYR A 84 5.69 2.57 11.99
CA TYR A 84 5.47 4.00 11.92
C TYR A 84 4.11 4.27 11.28
N TRP A 85 3.30 5.08 11.95
CA TRP A 85 2.05 5.59 11.42
C TRP A 85 2.32 7.00 10.94
N ILE A 86 2.13 7.25 9.65
CA ILE A 86 2.50 8.53 9.03
C ILE A 86 1.26 9.36 8.68
N ASP A 87 1.35 10.68 8.79
CA ASP A 87 0.37 11.60 8.22
C ASP A 87 0.56 11.64 6.70
N LYS A 88 0.00 10.61 6.04
CA LYS A 88 0.16 10.43 4.59
C LYS A 88 -0.34 11.63 3.77
N PRO A 89 -1.50 12.27 4.07
CA PRO A 89 -1.92 13.46 3.34
C PRO A 89 -0.90 14.59 3.40
N LYS A 90 -0.46 14.98 4.61
CA LYS A 90 0.55 16.04 4.78
C LYS A 90 1.89 15.70 4.15
N LEU A 91 2.33 14.44 4.27
CA LEU A 91 3.56 13.98 3.62
C LEU A 91 3.46 14.11 2.10
N LEU A 92 2.34 13.75 1.50
CA LEU A 92 2.14 13.88 0.06
C LEU A 92 2.20 15.35 -0.39
N GLU A 93 1.61 16.28 0.36
CA GLU A 93 1.69 17.71 0.10
C GLU A 93 3.14 18.22 0.18
N ALA A 94 3.89 17.78 1.17
CA ALA A 94 5.30 18.17 1.31
C ALA A 94 6.20 17.62 0.19
N ILE A 95 5.84 16.47 -0.40
CA ILE A 95 6.58 15.87 -1.52
C ILE A 95 6.33 16.66 -2.81
N ALA A 96 5.08 16.98 -3.14
CA ALA A 96 4.72 17.70 -4.36
C ALA A 96 3.34 18.37 -4.25
N THR A 97 3.24 19.63 -4.70
CA THR A 97 2.00 20.42 -4.75
C THR A 97 1.63 20.88 -6.17
N ASP A 98 2.58 20.90 -7.10
CA ASP A 98 2.38 21.31 -8.50
C ASP A 98 1.77 20.14 -9.27
N ILE A 99 0.43 20.05 -9.25
CA ILE A 99 -0.37 18.96 -9.83
C ILE A 99 -1.31 19.55 -10.87
N ARG A 100 -1.30 18.95 -12.04
CA ARG A 100 -2.23 19.25 -13.12
C ARG A 100 -3.45 18.33 -13.02
N TYR A 101 -4.63 18.86 -13.33
CA TYR A 101 -5.90 18.10 -13.25
C TYR A 101 -6.52 17.87 -14.64
N ASP A 102 -5.87 18.34 -15.69
CA ASP A 102 -6.22 18.03 -17.08
C ASP A 102 -5.73 16.62 -17.47
N LYS A 103 -6.21 16.10 -18.57
CA LYS A 103 -5.79 14.80 -19.09
C LYS A 103 -4.54 14.97 -19.96
N PRO A 104 -3.43 14.24 -19.71
CA PRO A 104 -2.25 14.30 -20.57
C PRO A 104 -2.52 13.67 -21.93
N ASP A 105 -1.89 14.24 -22.97
CA ASP A 105 -1.68 13.55 -24.23
C ASP A 105 -0.38 12.73 -24.12
N ILE A 106 -0.43 11.45 -24.45
CA ILE A 106 0.73 10.54 -24.38
C ILE A 106 1.84 10.99 -25.35
N ASP A 107 1.47 11.58 -26.47
CA ASP A 107 2.41 12.00 -27.50
C ASP A 107 3.21 13.27 -27.13
N ASP A 108 2.79 13.99 -26.11
CA ASP A 108 3.52 15.13 -25.55
C ASP A 108 4.78 14.72 -24.77
N TYR A 109 4.97 13.43 -24.49
CA TYR A 109 6.02 12.90 -23.61
C TYR A 109 6.91 11.88 -24.30
N ASP A 110 8.19 11.92 -23.97
CA ASP A 110 9.13 10.84 -24.32
C ASP A 110 8.82 9.57 -23.52
N VAL A 111 8.37 9.74 -22.26
CA VAL A 111 7.96 8.69 -21.33
C VAL A 111 6.72 9.12 -20.56
N LEU A 112 5.69 8.28 -20.53
CA LEU A 112 4.53 8.42 -19.66
C LEU A 112 4.57 7.37 -18.55
N VAL A 113 4.47 7.83 -17.30
CA VAL A 113 4.46 6.95 -16.14
C VAL A 113 3.05 6.79 -15.61
N ASP A 114 2.52 5.56 -15.65
CA ASP A 114 1.25 5.20 -15.04
C ASP A 114 1.46 4.90 -13.54
N ALA A 115 1.16 5.89 -12.71
CA ALA A 115 1.13 5.84 -11.25
C ALA A 115 -0.32 5.89 -10.71
N THR A 116 -1.32 5.51 -11.54
CA THR A 116 -2.74 5.63 -11.21
C THR A 116 -3.25 4.56 -10.23
N GLY A 117 -2.34 3.76 -9.68
CA GLY A 117 -2.64 2.75 -8.67
C GLY A 117 -3.54 1.65 -9.23
N ILE A 118 -4.63 1.36 -8.52
CA ILE A 118 -5.54 0.26 -8.89
C ILE A 118 -6.21 0.48 -10.25
N ALA A 119 -6.39 1.71 -10.70
CA ALA A 119 -7.05 2.03 -11.96
C ALA A 119 -6.21 1.60 -13.17
N ARG A 120 -4.90 1.76 -13.12
CA ARG A 120 -3.96 1.34 -14.18
C ARG A 120 -4.40 1.83 -15.56
N VAL A 121 -4.64 3.14 -15.68
CA VAL A 121 -5.39 3.76 -16.78
C VAL A 121 -4.65 3.73 -18.11
N TYR A 122 -3.32 3.88 -18.08
CA TYR A 122 -2.49 4.04 -19.29
C TYR A 122 -1.74 2.76 -19.68
N SER A 123 -1.77 1.77 -18.83
CA SER A 123 -1.05 0.53 -19.08
C SER A 123 -1.86 -0.43 -19.93
N SER A 124 -1.19 -1.12 -20.84
CA SER A 124 -1.82 -2.13 -21.68
C SER A 124 -2.49 -3.24 -20.87
N VAL A 125 -3.62 -3.72 -21.36
CA VAL A 125 -4.27 -4.94 -20.85
C VAL A 125 -3.35 -6.12 -21.17
N ILE A 126 -3.05 -6.94 -20.14
CA ILE A 126 -2.31 -8.17 -20.32
C ILE A 126 -3.34 -9.30 -20.47
N PRO A 127 -3.38 -9.97 -21.62
CA PRO A 127 -4.29 -11.11 -21.80
C PRO A 127 -4.05 -12.18 -20.71
N ASP A 128 -5.12 -12.80 -20.23
CA ASP A 128 -5.11 -13.89 -19.24
C ASP A 128 -4.48 -13.53 -17.87
N PHE A 129 -4.24 -12.25 -17.61
CA PHE A 129 -3.76 -11.82 -16.31
C PHE A 129 -4.88 -11.87 -15.26
N ASN A 130 -4.71 -12.74 -14.26
CA ASN A 130 -5.64 -12.83 -13.13
C ASN A 130 -5.43 -11.64 -12.17
N ASP A 131 -6.10 -10.52 -12.45
CA ASP A 131 -6.04 -9.29 -11.64
C ASP A 131 -6.85 -9.45 -10.35
N LYS A 132 -6.21 -9.93 -9.31
CA LYS A 132 -6.85 -10.09 -8.00
C LYS A 132 -6.94 -8.77 -7.27
N LYS A 133 -8.14 -8.44 -6.84
CA LYS A 133 -8.45 -7.25 -6.04
C LYS A 133 -9.10 -7.64 -4.72
N GLY A 134 -8.70 -6.98 -3.64
CA GLY A 134 -9.40 -7.02 -2.37
C GLY A 134 -10.29 -5.79 -2.25
N ILE A 135 -11.44 -5.94 -1.59
CA ILE A 135 -12.32 -4.84 -1.22
C ILE A 135 -11.94 -4.40 0.18
N SER A 136 -11.89 -3.10 0.43
CA SER A 136 -11.62 -2.55 1.76
C SER A 136 -12.56 -1.40 2.09
N CYS A 137 -12.85 -1.24 3.38
CA CYS A 137 -13.66 -0.18 3.94
C CYS A 137 -13.01 0.31 5.23
N GLN A 138 -13.07 1.62 5.50
CA GLN A 138 -12.42 2.23 6.66
C GLN A 138 -13.24 3.42 7.16
N HIS A 139 -13.29 3.56 8.49
CA HIS A 139 -13.77 4.74 9.20
C HIS A 139 -12.63 5.41 9.96
N ARG A 140 -12.61 6.72 9.98
CA ARG A 140 -11.82 7.51 10.90
C ARG A 140 -12.71 7.87 12.08
N VAL A 141 -12.28 7.51 13.29
CA VAL A 141 -13.11 7.60 14.49
C VAL A 141 -12.39 8.35 15.61
N ILE A 142 -13.17 9.02 16.46
CA ILE A 142 -12.70 9.59 17.73
C ILE A 142 -13.16 8.67 18.86
N LEU A 143 -12.23 8.25 19.69
CA LEU A 143 -12.42 7.31 20.80
C LEU A 143 -12.30 7.99 22.16
N ASN A 144 -12.80 7.34 23.22
CA ASN A 144 -12.69 7.83 24.59
C ASN A 144 -11.29 7.73 25.20
N GLY A 145 -10.39 6.98 24.56
CA GLY A 145 -9.03 6.77 25.03
C GLY A 145 -8.17 6.05 24.01
N TYR A 146 -6.98 5.69 24.44
CA TYR A 146 -5.99 5.00 23.64
C TYR A 146 -6.44 3.60 23.25
N VAL A 147 -6.14 3.24 22.01
CA VAL A 147 -6.24 1.86 21.49
C VAL A 147 -4.89 1.39 20.96
N ALA A 148 -4.60 0.13 21.15
CA ALA A 148 -3.42 -0.49 20.57
C ALA A 148 -3.64 -0.81 19.08
N PRO A 149 -2.60 -0.81 18.24
CA PRO A 149 -2.72 -1.28 16.88
C PRO A 149 -3.07 -2.77 16.87
N ALA A 150 -4.19 -3.11 16.24
CA ALA A 150 -4.71 -4.48 16.23
C ALA A 150 -5.19 -4.90 14.83
N PHE A 151 -5.07 -6.20 14.56
CA PHE A 151 -5.50 -6.85 13.35
C PHE A 151 -6.20 -8.18 13.71
N ASP A 152 -7.44 -8.33 13.29
CA ASP A 152 -8.21 -9.54 13.52
C ASP A 152 -8.49 -10.23 12.20
N VAL A 153 -8.00 -11.47 12.07
CA VAL A 153 -8.14 -12.25 10.84
C VAL A 153 -9.59 -12.61 10.61
N ILE A 154 -10.07 -12.33 9.42
CA ILE A 154 -11.39 -12.74 8.92
C ILE A 154 -11.24 -13.56 7.64
N ARG A 155 -12.33 -14.08 7.11
CA ARG A 155 -12.31 -14.85 5.86
C ARG A 155 -11.76 -14.03 4.70
N GLY A 156 -10.63 -14.49 4.14
CA GLY A 156 -9.95 -13.84 3.02
C GLY A 156 -9.36 -12.47 3.33
N GLY A 157 -9.15 -12.11 4.62
CA GLY A 157 -8.66 -10.81 4.97
C GLY A 157 -8.51 -10.57 6.47
N TYR A 158 -8.67 -9.30 6.88
CA TYR A 158 -8.57 -8.90 8.29
C TYR A 158 -9.32 -7.58 8.54
N LEU A 159 -9.73 -7.39 9.79
CA LEU A 159 -10.10 -6.09 10.35
C LEU A 159 -8.87 -5.44 10.94
N TRP A 160 -8.86 -4.11 11.00
CA TRP A 160 -7.79 -3.36 11.65
C TRP A 160 -8.31 -2.22 12.52
N THR A 161 -7.58 -1.99 13.59
CA THR A 161 -7.65 -0.78 14.42
C THR A 161 -6.26 -0.16 14.44
N ILE A 162 -6.13 1.03 13.89
CA ILE A 162 -4.83 1.71 13.73
C ILE A 162 -4.91 3.07 14.40
N PRO A 163 -4.22 3.26 15.54
CA PRO A 163 -4.20 4.53 16.23
C PRO A 163 -3.45 5.59 15.42
N LEU A 164 -4.06 6.77 15.26
CA LEU A 164 -3.43 7.95 14.66
C LEU A 164 -2.93 8.94 15.72
N GLY A 165 -3.40 8.80 16.95
CA GLY A 165 -3.07 9.61 18.10
C GLY A 165 -3.60 9.00 19.39
N GLU A 166 -3.83 9.82 20.42
CA GLU A 166 -4.34 9.35 21.72
C GLU A 166 -5.81 8.92 21.68
N ARG A 167 -6.60 9.59 20.86
CA ARG A 167 -8.06 9.37 20.77
C ARG A 167 -8.56 9.13 19.35
N GLU A 168 -7.70 9.12 18.38
CA GLU A 168 -8.07 9.01 16.98
C GLU A 168 -7.54 7.72 16.38
N ALA A 169 -8.37 7.04 15.60
CA ALA A 169 -7.98 5.80 14.95
C ALA A 169 -8.63 5.66 13.56
N HIS A 170 -7.94 4.92 12.69
CA HIS A 170 -8.52 4.28 11.53
C HIS A 170 -9.01 2.88 11.93
N VAL A 171 -10.30 2.64 11.77
CA VAL A 171 -10.93 1.34 11.99
C VAL A 171 -11.49 0.86 10.68
N GLY A 172 -11.07 -0.31 10.22
CA GLY A 172 -11.46 -0.78 8.91
C GLY A 172 -11.29 -2.29 8.76
N GLY A 173 -11.48 -2.74 7.53
CA GLY A 173 -11.30 -4.13 7.17
C GLY A 173 -11.26 -4.31 5.66
N GLY A 174 -10.78 -5.47 5.24
CA GLY A 174 -10.78 -5.83 3.83
C GLY A 174 -10.78 -7.33 3.64
N SER A 175 -11.26 -7.77 2.48
CA SER A 175 -11.27 -9.18 2.10
C SER A 175 -11.14 -9.34 0.59
N THR A 176 -10.53 -10.45 0.18
CA THR A 176 -10.46 -10.90 -1.21
C THR A 176 -11.57 -11.89 -1.58
N ILE A 177 -12.35 -12.35 -0.60
CA ILE A 177 -13.38 -13.39 -0.77
C ILE A 177 -14.77 -12.83 -0.48
N LEU A 178 -14.92 -12.05 0.60
CA LEU A 178 -16.23 -11.55 1.02
C LEU A 178 -16.72 -10.45 0.08
N PRO A 179 -18.04 -10.38 -0.20
CA PRO A 179 -18.61 -9.29 -0.97
C PRO A 179 -18.57 -7.97 -0.18
N SER A 180 -18.65 -6.85 -0.89
CA SER A 180 -18.49 -5.51 -0.34
C SER A 180 -19.42 -5.21 0.85
N ASN A 181 -20.68 -5.58 0.75
CA ASN A 181 -21.67 -5.38 1.81
C ASN A 181 -21.33 -6.17 3.09
N ALA A 182 -20.80 -7.39 2.96
CA ALA A 182 -20.36 -8.17 4.11
C ALA A 182 -19.12 -7.56 4.80
N VAL A 183 -18.14 -7.06 4.02
CA VAL A 183 -16.99 -6.35 4.57
C VAL A 183 -17.43 -5.07 5.29
N GLN A 184 -18.32 -4.28 4.67
CA GLN A 184 -18.87 -3.07 5.29
C GLN A 184 -19.58 -3.36 6.60
N GLN A 185 -20.41 -4.44 6.65
CA GLN A 185 -21.11 -4.82 7.87
C GLN A 185 -20.15 -5.22 8.99
N LEU A 186 -19.15 -6.07 8.68
CA LEU A 186 -18.13 -6.48 9.66
C LEU A 186 -17.36 -5.27 10.22
N VAL A 187 -16.99 -4.33 9.37
CA VAL A 187 -16.29 -3.11 9.79
C VAL A 187 -17.20 -2.24 10.66
N LEU A 188 -18.47 -2.07 10.28
CA LEU A 188 -19.43 -1.30 11.08
C LEU A 188 -19.65 -1.92 12.47
N ASP A 189 -19.73 -3.24 12.56
CA ASP A 189 -19.90 -3.92 13.83
C ASP A 189 -18.65 -3.79 14.69
N HIS A 190 -17.46 -3.91 14.10
CA HIS A 190 -16.19 -3.65 14.78
C HIS A 190 -16.09 -2.20 15.30
N VAL A 191 -16.52 -1.21 14.51
CA VAL A 191 -16.59 0.20 14.95
C VAL A 191 -17.56 0.38 16.11
N LYS A 192 -18.75 -0.25 16.08
CA LYS A 192 -19.75 -0.17 17.16
C LYS A 192 -19.23 -0.75 18.48
N GLU A 193 -18.49 -1.88 18.42
CA GLU A 193 -17.88 -2.50 19.60
C GLU A 193 -16.91 -1.55 20.31
N MET A 194 -16.21 -0.71 19.55
CA MET A 194 -15.28 0.30 20.09
C MET A 194 -15.99 1.50 20.75
N LYS A 195 -17.30 1.67 20.53
CA LYS A 195 -18.11 2.77 21.06
C LYS A 195 -17.47 4.15 20.83
N PRO A 196 -17.22 4.54 19.57
CA PRO A 196 -16.60 5.83 19.28
C PRO A 196 -17.52 6.99 19.68
N ASN A 197 -16.91 8.12 20.08
CA ASN A 197 -17.63 9.36 20.31
C ASN A 197 -18.13 9.97 19.00
N GLU A 198 -17.35 9.78 17.92
CA GLU A 198 -17.64 10.34 16.62
C GLU A 198 -17.06 9.45 15.51
N ILE A 199 -17.79 9.32 14.40
CA ILE A 199 -17.28 8.83 13.13
C ILE A 199 -17.03 10.06 12.24
N VAL A 200 -15.77 10.44 12.08
CA VAL A 200 -15.36 11.65 11.35
C VAL A 200 -15.66 11.51 9.86
N CYS A 201 -15.29 10.36 9.29
CA CYS A 201 -15.53 10.04 7.88
C CYS A 201 -15.37 8.54 7.59
N SER A 202 -15.81 8.15 6.40
CA SER A 202 -15.68 6.78 5.90
C SER A 202 -15.27 6.76 4.44
N CYS A 203 -14.59 5.70 4.03
CA CYS A 203 -14.21 5.46 2.66
C CYS A 203 -14.19 3.95 2.34
N SER A 204 -14.43 3.62 1.09
CA SER A 204 -14.30 2.26 0.55
C SER A 204 -13.56 2.31 -0.77
N GLU A 205 -12.68 1.36 -1.00
CA GLU A 205 -11.90 1.26 -2.23
C GLU A 205 -11.43 -0.18 -2.40
N SER A 206 -11.03 -0.52 -3.61
CA SER A 206 -10.33 -1.77 -3.86
C SER A 206 -8.82 -1.58 -3.80
N VAL A 207 -8.10 -2.64 -3.49
CA VAL A 207 -6.62 -2.69 -3.53
C VAL A 207 -6.18 -3.85 -4.42
N ARG A 208 -5.17 -3.62 -5.27
CA ARG A 208 -4.62 -4.67 -6.13
C ARG A 208 -3.69 -5.57 -5.34
N LEU A 209 -3.99 -6.85 -5.33
CA LEU A 209 -3.23 -7.88 -4.62
C LEU A 209 -2.67 -8.96 -5.56
N SER A 210 -2.61 -8.67 -6.85
CA SER A 210 -2.18 -9.61 -7.89
C SER A 210 -0.69 -9.97 -7.83
N GLY A 211 0.11 -9.18 -7.08
CA GLY A 211 1.56 -9.19 -7.19
C GLY A 211 2.05 -8.50 -8.46
N PRO A 212 3.37 -8.49 -8.72
CA PRO A 212 3.97 -7.75 -9.82
C PRO A 212 3.41 -8.15 -11.19
N ILE A 213 3.02 -7.12 -11.95
CA ILE A 213 2.49 -7.23 -13.31
C ILE A 213 3.63 -6.90 -14.27
N PHE A 214 3.99 -7.83 -15.14
CA PHE A 214 5.06 -7.65 -16.10
C PHE A 214 4.59 -7.80 -17.55
N PRO A 215 5.16 -7.05 -18.50
CA PRO A 215 6.25 -6.08 -18.32
C PRO A 215 5.78 -4.81 -17.59
N VAL A 216 6.69 -4.16 -16.84
CA VAL A 216 6.42 -2.84 -16.24
C VAL A 216 6.75 -1.69 -17.18
N VAL A 217 7.43 -1.98 -18.29
CA VAL A 217 7.73 -1.04 -19.39
C VAL A 217 7.11 -1.60 -20.66
N SER A 218 6.28 -0.81 -21.32
CA SER A 218 5.64 -1.14 -22.60
C SER A 218 5.62 0.12 -23.47
N ASP A 219 6.41 0.12 -24.53
CA ASP A 219 6.63 1.28 -25.38
C ASP A 219 7.03 2.53 -24.57
N LYS A 220 6.25 3.61 -24.67
CA LYS A 220 6.45 4.84 -23.91
C LYS A 220 5.87 4.79 -22.49
N VAL A 221 5.08 3.76 -22.13
CA VAL A 221 4.37 3.69 -20.86
C VAL A 221 5.11 2.83 -19.85
N ILE A 222 5.32 3.37 -18.65
CA ILE A 222 5.97 2.68 -17.52
C ILE A 222 5.01 2.65 -16.34
N THR A 223 4.88 1.48 -15.69
CA THR A 223 4.07 1.35 -14.47
C THR A 223 4.92 1.43 -13.21
N VAL A 224 4.40 2.05 -12.15
CA VAL A 224 5.07 2.20 -10.86
C VAL A 224 4.10 2.00 -9.68
N GLY A 225 4.57 1.50 -8.56
CA GLY A 225 3.75 1.27 -7.38
C GLY A 225 2.63 0.24 -7.61
N GLU A 226 1.41 0.55 -7.17
CA GLU A 226 0.27 -0.36 -7.30
C GLU A 226 -0.16 -0.59 -8.75
N SER A 227 0.08 0.36 -9.67
CA SER A 227 -0.15 0.14 -11.12
C SER A 227 0.74 -0.98 -11.67
N ALA A 228 1.92 -1.17 -11.10
CA ALA A 228 2.81 -2.29 -11.39
C ALA A 228 2.51 -3.54 -10.54
N GLY A 229 1.45 -3.53 -9.74
CA GLY A 229 1.08 -4.64 -8.84
C GLY A 229 2.00 -4.79 -7.62
N LEU A 230 2.73 -3.73 -7.24
CA LEU A 230 3.72 -3.78 -6.17
C LEU A 230 3.05 -3.53 -4.80
N VAL A 231 2.20 -4.45 -4.39
CA VAL A 231 1.57 -4.48 -3.07
C VAL A 231 1.84 -5.84 -2.44
N VAL A 232 2.23 -5.84 -1.18
CA VAL A 232 2.42 -7.08 -0.40
C VAL A 232 1.04 -7.65 -0.10
N SER A 233 0.68 -8.79 -0.68
CA SER A 233 -0.68 -9.34 -0.60
C SER A 233 -1.09 -9.74 0.82
N PHE A 234 -0.13 -9.97 1.73
CA PHE A 234 -0.38 -10.41 3.09
C PHE A 234 -1.00 -9.33 3.97
N GLY A 235 -0.40 -8.14 3.99
CA GLY A 235 -0.88 -6.97 4.75
C GLY A 235 -1.49 -5.87 3.89
N ALA A 236 -1.73 -6.12 2.60
CA ALA A 236 -2.13 -5.09 1.62
C ALA A 236 -1.20 -3.84 1.67
N ALA A 237 0.08 -4.05 2.03
CA ALA A 237 1.05 -2.97 2.25
C ALA A 237 1.68 -2.51 0.93
N GLY A 238 1.38 -1.28 0.52
CA GLY A 238 1.85 -0.69 -0.72
C GLY A 238 2.68 0.59 -0.56
N ILE A 239 2.77 1.16 0.65
CA ILE A 239 3.46 2.44 0.88
C ILE A 239 4.96 2.32 0.60
N HIS A 240 5.62 1.36 1.23
CA HIS A 240 7.05 1.14 1.07
C HIS A 240 7.43 0.78 -0.37
N THR A 241 6.70 -0.15 -0.98
CA THR A 241 6.95 -0.55 -2.38
C THR A 241 6.74 0.59 -3.36
N ALA A 242 5.79 1.49 -3.09
CA ALA A 242 5.53 2.67 -3.92
C ALA A 242 6.72 3.66 -3.89
N PHE A 243 7.25 3.98 -2.70
CA PHE A 243 8.46 4.81 -2.58
C PHE A 243 9.64 4.16 -3.28
N GLU A 244 9.90 2.89 -2.98
CA GLU A 244 11.08 2.19 -3.48
C GLU A 244 11.06 2.03 -5.00
N SER A 245 9.92 1.65 -5.58
CA SER A 245 9.80 1.51 -7.04
C SER A 245 9.94 2.84 -7.78
N ALA A 246 9.44 3.93 -7.20
CA ALA A 246 9.59 5.27 -7.76
C ALA A 246 11.05 5.74 -7.74
N ILE A 247 11.80 5.44 -6.67
CA ILE A 247 13.23 5.76 -6.57
C ILE A 247 14.02 4.97 -7.61
N ILE A 248 13.75 3.65 -7.74
CA ILE A 248 14.41 2.80 -8.75
C ILE A 248 14.11 3.34 -10.17
N LEU A 249 12.85 3.71 -10.46
CA LEU A 249 12.52 4.28 -11.77
C LEU A 249 13.24 5.61 -12.02
N ALA A 250 13.32 6.48 -11.02
CA ALA A 250 14.03 7.75 -11.14
C ALA A 250 15.52 7.57 -11.45
N ASP A 251 16.15 6.53 -10.89
CA ASP A 251 17.56 6.21 -11.17
C ASP A 251 17.72 5.74 -12.63
N HIS A 252 16.85 4.83 -13.11
CA HIS A 252 16.88 4.36 -14.49
C HIS A 252 16.59 5.47 -15.51
N ILE A 253 15.66 6.40 -15.21
CA ILE A 253 15.41 7.58 -16.04
C ILE A 253 16.66 8.48 -16.10
N TYR A 254 17.31 8.69 -14.96
CA TYR A 254 18.51 9.53 -14.88
C TYR A 254 19.69 8.94 -15.66
N GLU A 255 19.85 7.62 -15.63
CA GLU A 255 20.89 6.88 -16.35
C GLU A 255 20.57 6.70 -17.84
N GLY A 256 19.36 7.02 -18.30
CA GLY A 256 18.90 6.81 -19.68
C GLY A 256 18.62 5.33 -20.01
N ASP A 257 18.58 4.44 -19.01
CA ASP A 257 18.32 3.00 -19.15
C ASP A 257 16.90 2.63 -18.69
N VAL A 258 15.89 3.22 -19.32
CA VAL A 258 14.48 2.96 -18.98
C VAL A 258 14.11 1.48 -19.12
N THR A 259 14.69 0.79 -20.10
CA THR A 259 14.41 -0.63 -20.36
C THR A 259 14.94 -1.54 -19.26
N GLY A 260 16.03 -1.16 -18.61
CA GLY A 260 16.60 -1.88 -17.46
C GLY A 260 15.71 -1.89 -16.23
N TYR A 261 14.76 -0.96 -16.14
CA TYR A 261 13.83 -0.88 -15.02
C TYR A 261 12.99 -2.16 -14.85
N ASP A 262 12.51 -2.80 -15.93
CA ASP A 262 11.76 -4.06 -15.84
C ASP A 262 12.58 -5.16 -15.14
N LYS A 263 13.85 -5.28 -15.49
CA LYS A 263 14.79 -6.25 -14.85
C LYS A 263 15.04 -5.89 -13.38
N ALA A 264 15.19 -4.61 -13.06
CA ALA A 264 15.39 -4.15 -11.69
C ALA A 264 14.18 -4.48 -10.81
N ILE A 265 12.95 -4.20 -11.28
CA ILE A 265 11.72 -4.52 -10.59
C ILE A 265 11.53 -6.04 -10.42
N ARG A 266 11.81 -6.84 -11.45
CA ARG A 266 11.76 -8.32 -11.33
C ARG A 266 12.70 -8.83 -10.23
N ARG A 267 13.93 -8.33 -10.18
CA ARG A 267 14.92 -8.70 -9.17
C ARG A 267 14.48 -8.25 -7.76
N ARG A 268 13.97 -7.03 -7.64
CA ARG A 268 13.63 -6.44 -6.32
C ARG A 268 12.33 -6.97 -5.74
N PHE A 269 11.29 -7.10 -6.55
CA PHE A 269 9.93 -7.39 -6.13
C PHE A 269 9.36 -8.72 -6.63
N GLY A 270 10.11 -9.51 -7.39
CA GLY A 270 9.64 -10.81 -7.92
C GLY A 270 9.14 -11.78 -6.84
N TRP A 271 9.64 -11.65 -5.62
CA TRP A 271 9.21 -12.45 -4.46
C TRP A 271 7.73 -12.22 -4.08
N LEU A 272 7.15 -11.08 -4.42
CA LEU A 272 5.73 -10.79 -4.17
C LEU A 272 4.80 -11.79 -4.88
N ARG A 273 5.20 -12.34 -6.03
CA ARG A 273 4.45 -13.42 -6.69
C ARG A 273 4.35 -14.68 -5.82
N GLY A 274 5.40 -14.98 -5.07
CA GLY A 274 5.38 -16.09 -4.11
C GLY A 274 4.39 -15.82 -2.96
N ILE A 275 4.36 -14.59 -2.45
CA ILE A 275 3.41 -14.19 -1.43
C ILE A 275 1.96 -14.27 -1.95
N ARG A 276 1.73 -13.85 -3.20
CA ARG A 276 0.40 -13.99 -3.82
C ARG A 276 -0.07 -15.45 -3.87
N LYS A 277 0.79 -16.37 -4.28
CA LYS A 277 0.47 -17.81 -4.32
C LYS A 277 0.14 -18.38 -2.92
N ILE A 278 0.84 -17.90 -1.88
CA ILE A 278 0.52 -18.27 -0.51
C ILE A 278 -0.86 -17.75 -0.13
N TRP A 279 -1.18 -16.51 -0.49
CA TRP A 279 -2.49 -15.93 -0.21
C TRP A 279 -3.61 -16.69 -0.93
N ASP A 280 -3.40 -17.13 -2.18
CA ASP A 280 -4.34 -18.01 -2.91
C ASP A 280 -4.60 -19.34 -2.16
N SER A 281 -3.59 -19.87 -1.46
CA SER A 281 -3.73 -21.06 -0.63
C SER A 281 -4.46 -20.75 0.69
N VAL A 282 -4.20 -19.58 1.28
CA VAL A 282 -4.91 -19.08 2.47
C VAL A 282 -6.41 -18.97 2.20
N GLU A 283 -6.80 -18.39 1.07
CA GLU A 283 -8.20 -18.26 0.64
C GLU A 283 -8.93 -19.60 0.53
N LYS A 284 -8.18 -20.68 0.28
CA LYS A 284 -8.68 -22.06 0.23
C LYS A 284 -8.61 -22.82 1.56
N GLY A 285 -8.21 -22.13 2.65
CA GLY A 285 -7.95 -22.77 3.93
C GLY A 285 -6.72 -23.69 3.97
N GLN A 286 -5.86 -23.61 2.94
CA GLN A 286 -4.70 -24.48 2.74
C GLN A 286 -3.41 -23.69 3.00
N VAL A 287 -2.91 -23.65 4.22
CA VAL A 287 -1.66 -22.95 4.56
C VAL A 287 -0.57 -23.95 4.91
N SER A 288 0.34 -24.18 3.96
CA SER A 288 1.48 -25.09 4.15
C SER A 288 2.48 -24.55 5.19
N LEU A 289 3.13 -25.45 5.92
CA LEU A 289 4.27 -25.10 6.77
C LEU A 289 5.45 -24.57 5.96
N LEU A 290 5.61 -25.01 4.70
CA LEU A 290 6.66 -24.53 3.79
C LEU A 290 6.51 -23.04 3.43
N SER A 291 5.32 -22.47 3.62
CA SER A 291 5.07 -21.04 3.38
C SER A 291 5.58 -20.13 4.50
N LEU A 292 5.97 -20.67 5.66
CA LEU A 292 6.37 -19.85 6.83
C LEU A 292 7.56 -18.94 6.53
N GLY A 293 8.55 -19.40 5.75
CA GLY A 293 9.70 -18.58 5.39
C GLY A 293 9.33 -17.35 4.53
N ALA A 294 8.43 -17.52 3.58
CA ALA A 294 7.95 -16.43 2.75
C ALA A 294 7.02 -15.48 3.54
N SER A 295 6.16 -16.03 4.40
CA SER A 295 5.34 -15.23 5.34
C SER A 295 6.20 -14.41 6.28
N TYR A 296 7.27 -15.00 6.83
CA TYR A 296 8.27 -14.29 7.64
C TYR A 296 8.85 -13.10 6.87
N ARG A 297 9.28 -13.33 5.61
CA ARG A 297 9.83 -12.26 4.75
C ARG A 297 8.83 -11.13 4.53
N ALA A 298 7.57 -11.46 4.25
CA ALA A 298 6.52 -10.46 4.06
C ALA A 298 6.31 -9.61 5.32
N LEU A 299 6.12 -10.24 6.47
CA LEU A 299 5.93 -9.56 7.75
C LEU A 299 7.15 -8.72 8.14
N ARG A 300 8.37 -9.20 7.87
CA ARG A 300 9.60 -8.42 8.08
C ARG A 300 9.67 -7.18 7.20
N TYR A 301 9.24 -7.29 5.94
CA TYR A 301 9.16 -6.16 5.02
C TYR A 301 8.13 -5.12 5.48
N GLU A 302 7.12 -5.54 6.21
CA GLU A 302 6.10 -4.67 6.81
C GLU A 302 6.50 -4.13 8.21
N GLY A 303 7.74 -4.33 8.64
CA GLY A 303 8.28 -3.82 9.92
C GLY A 303 8.05 -4.74 11.12
N LEU A 304 7.43 -5.90 10.95
CA LEU A 304 7.21 -6.86 12.04
C LEU A 304 8.43 -7.73 12.29
N LYS A 305 8.57 -8.22 13.52
CA LYS A 305 9.66 -9.09 13.97
C LYS A 305 9.08 -10.40 14.58
N PRO A 306 8.33 -11.20 13.78
CA PRO A 306 7.66 -12.36 14.31
C PRO A 306 8.66 -13.47 14.69
N THR A 307 8.37 -14.19 15.78
CA THR A 307 9.01 -15.46 16.12
C THR A 307 8.37 -16.61 15.35
N LEU A 308 8.97 -17.80 15.39
CA LEU A 308 8.35 -19.01 14.80
C LEU A 308 6.96 -19.29 15.42
N MET A 309 6.81 -19.08 16.74
CA MET A 309 5.54 -19.28 17.43
C MET A 309 4.47 -18.26 16.97
N ASP A 310 4.88 -17.04 16.62
CA ASP A 310 3.96 -16.05 16.08
C ASP A 310 3.49 -16.45 14.68
N LEU A 311 4.40 -16.95 13.84
CA LEU A 311 4.06 -17.46 12.50
C LEU A 311 3.09 -18.64 12.55
N LEU A 312 3.31 -19.58 13.46
CA LEU A 312 2.41 -20.71 13.68
C LEU A 312 1.03 -20.26 14.18
N TYR A 313 1.01 -19.28 15.07
CA TYR A 313 -0.23 -18.68 15.57
C TYR A 313 -1.03 -17.99 14.45
N ILE A 314 -0.38 -17.11 13.67
CA ILE A 314 -1.02 -16.44 12.52
C ILE A 314 -1.53 -17.47 11.51
N ARG A 315 -0.72 -18.49 11.20
CA ARG A 315 -1.12 -19.59 10.32
C ARG A 315 -2.39 -20.27 10.80
N LYS A 316 -2.48 -20.59 12.11
CA LYS A 316 -3.67 -21.19 12.71
C LYS A 316 -4.89 -20.29 12.54
N ALA A 317 -4.77 -19.00 12.87
CA ALA A 317 -5.85 -18.03 12.73
C ALA A 317 -6.34 -17.92 11.26
N LEU A 318 -5.42 -17.88 10.29
CA LEU A 318 -5.75 -17.86 8.86
C LEU A 318 -6.52 -19.12 8.42
N ILE A 319 -6.14 -20.30 8.91
CA ILE A 319 -6.85 -21.55 8.59
C ILE A 319 -8.25 -21.55 9.21
N GLU A 320 -8.39 -21.14 10.46
CA GLU A 320 -9.67 -21.11 11.18
C GLU A 320 -10.66 -20.13 10.55
N ALA A 321 -10.20 -18.95 10.16
CA ALA A 321 -11.05 -17.93 9.53
C ALA A 321 -11.51 -18.29 8.10
N ASN A 322 -10.85 -19.24 7.43
CA ASN A 322 -11.16 -19.64 6.06
C ASN A 322 -11.83 -21.04 5.95
N LYS A 323 -12.19 -21.66 7.08
CA LYS A 323 -13.06 -22.83 7.13
C LYS A 323 -14.52 -22.42 7.03
#